data_6aad4f05dcce7000e469dd564fe4530f
#
_entry.id   6aad4f05dcce7000e469dd564fe4530f
#
_cell.length_a   1.000
_cell.length_b   1.000
_cell.length_c   1.000
_cell.angle_alpha   90.00
_cell.angle_beta   90.00
_cell.angle_gamma   90.00
#
_symmetry.space_group_name_H-M   'P 1'
#
loop_
_entity.id
_entity.type
_entity.pdbx_description
1 polymer ?
#
loop_
_entity_poly.entity_id
_entity_poly.type
_entity_poly.pdbx_seq_one_letter_code
_entity_poly.pdbx_strand_id
1 'polypeptide(L)'
;MPQKDPEPVHDALADAVLRFVPEGARLQCGPGQLGTALLRRTTVPLRIDTGLLTDAVVDMDKHGMLIDMPSATYLFGTEELYDWADGKPILRGIDYTHDLTRLASREPFVAVNTAIEIDPFGQVNVEGRGEKVVGGIGGHPDYCAAARMSHGGLSIIAVPSTVNGHSPLVDQLSRPASTPAHDVDLIVTESGHADLRGADWSQRRRLITTLFQ
;
A
#
# COMPACT_ATOMS: atom_id res chain seq x y z
N MET A 1 1.12 -9.25 19.10
CA MET A 1 2.25 -10.01 18.52
C MET A 1 3.19 -9.02 17.88
N PRO A 2 4.47 -8.93 18.21
CA PRO A 2 5.34 -7.94 17.59
C PRO A 2 5.43 -8.20 16.08
N GLN A 3 5.34 -7.14 15.30
CA GLN A 3 5.55 -7.23 13.86
C GLN A 3 7.03 -7.51 13.57
N LYS A 4 7.31 -8.21 12.47
CA LYS A 4 8.68 -8.38 11.99
C LYS A 4 9.22 -7.03 11.52
N ASP A 5 10.41 -6.65 11.97
CA ASP A 5 11.07 -5.43 11.51
C ASP A 5 11.33 -5.46 10.00
N PRO A 6 11.32 -4.30 9.32
CA PRO A 6 11.66 -4.22 7.91
C PRO A 6 13.05 -4.80 7.61
N GLU A 7 13.16 -5.54 6.53
CA GLU A 7 14.44 -5.93 5.94
C GLU A 7 14.95 -4.80 5.03
N PRO A 8 16.24 -4.74 4.70
CA PRO A 8 16.80 -3.66 3.87
C PRO A 8 16.09 -3.44 2.53
N VAL A 9 15.53 -4.49 1.93
CA VAL A 9 14.75 -4.38 0.70
C VAL A 9 13.45 -3.60 0.90
N HIS A 10 12.81 -3.73 2.08
CA HIS A 10 11.60 -2.99 2.40
C HIS A 10 11.88 -1.51 2.65
N ASP A 11 13.04 -1.19 3.24
CA ASP A 11 13.50 0.19 3.41
C ASP A 11 13.77 0.85 2.05
N ALA A 12 14.49 0.18 1.17
CA ALA A 12 14.76 0.67 -0.19
C ALA A 12 13.46 0.85 -1.00
N LEU A 13 12.53 -0.09 -0.87
CA LEU A 13 11.21 -0.02 -1.50
C LEU A 13 10.38 1.14 -0.95
N ALA A 14 10.39 1.36 0.38
CA ALA A 14 9.72 2.48 1.00
C ALA A 14 10.29 3.82 0.52
N ASP A 15 11.62 3.96 0.41
CA ASP A 15 12.26 5.16 -0.14
C ASP A 15 11.87 5.41 -1.60
N ALA A 16 11.73 4.35 -2.40
CA ALA A 16 11.29 4.47 -3.79
C ALA A 16 9.83 4.95 -3.87
N VAL A 17 8.94 4.42 -3.01
CA VAL A 17 7.52 4.78 -2.96
C VAL A 17 7.33 6.21 -2.44
N LEU A 18 8.04 6.62 -1.39
CA LEU A 18 7.87 7.93 -0.74
C LEU A 18 8.16 9.11 -1.67
N ARG A 19 8.89 8.91 -2.77
CA ARG A 19 9.08 9.93 -3.83
C ARG A 19 7.77 10.34 -4.51
N PHE A 20 6.74 9.50 -4.42
CA PHE A 20 5.42 9.74 -5.01
C PHE A 20 4.36 10.18 -4.00
N VAL A 21 4.72 10.28 -2.72
CA VAL A 21 3.81 10.66 -1.64
C VAL A 21 4.04 12.12 -1.27
N PRO A 22 3.15 13.05 -1.67
CA PRO A 22 3.33 14.45 -1.36
C PRO A 22 3.05 14.73 0.12
N GLU A 23 3.67 15.81 0.64
CA GLU A 23 3.37 16.31 1.98
C GLU A 23 1.88 16.58 2.14
N GLY A 24 1.35 16.22 3.30
CA GLY A 24 -0.06 16.41 3.64
C GLY A 24 -1.02 15.40 2.99
N ALA A 25 -0.54 14.49 2.13
CA ALA A 25 -1.38 13.45 1.55
C ALA A 25 -1.98 12.54 2.63
N ARG A 26 -3.12 11.95 2.30
CA ARG A 26 -3.67 10.82 3.08
C ARG A 26 -3.08 9.52 2.55
N LEU A 27 -2.35 8.82 3.41
CA LEU A 27 -1.69 7.57 3.08
C LEU A 27 -2.47 6.39 3.66
N GLN A 28 -2.75 5.42 2.81
CA GLN A 28 -3.09 4.06 3.21
C GLN A 28 -1.90 3.15 2.91
N CYS A 29 -1.57 2.30 3.85
CA CYS A 29 -0.64 1.18 3.62
C CYS A 29 -1.13 -0.08 4.34
N GLY A 30 -0.80 -1.23 3.76
CA GLY A 30 -1.09 -2.52 4.37
C GLY A 30 -0.21 -2.79 5.61
N PRO A 31 -0.64 -3.68 6.52
CA PRO A 31 0.21 -4.14 7.61
C PRO A 31 1.37 -4.96 7.05
N GLY A 32 2.51 -4.92 7.70
CA GLY A 32 3.69 -5.67 7.31
C GLY A 32 4.94 -4.81 7.18
N GLN A 33 6.03 -5.43 6.75
CA GLN A 33 7.34 -4.81 6.74
C GLN A 33 7.40 -3.55 5.87
N LEU A 34 6.76 -3.55 4.70
CA LEU A 34 6.70 -2.36 3.84
C LEU A 34 5.91 -1.22 4.50
N GLY A 35 4.72 -1.49 5.06
CA GLY A 35 3.94 -0.46 5.74
C GLY A 35 4.69 0.14 6.93
N THR A 36 5.35 -0.70 7.71
CA THR A 36 6.22 -0.27 8.81
C THR A 36 7.37 0.61 8.30
N ALA A 37 8.04 0.21 7.21
CA ALA A 37 9.13 0.99 6.61
C ALA A 37 8.63 2.35 6.10
N LEU A 38 7.48 2.40 5.42
CA LEU A 38 6.89 3.65 4.93
C LEU A 38 6.64 4.65 6.06
N LEU A 39 5.98 4.21 7.14
CA LEU A 39 5.65 5.10 8.26
C LEU A 39 6.88 5.58 9.04
N ARG A 40 7.91 4.73 9.18
CA ARG A 40 9.16 5.09 9.86
C ARG A 40 10.09 5.97 9.01
N ARG A 41 10.01 5.86 7.70
CA ARG A 41 10.94 6.54 6.77
C ARG A 41 10.40 7.81 6.14
N THR A 42 9.10 8.12 6.31
CA THR A 42 8.57 9.37 5.80
C THR A 42 9.35 10.57 6.35
N THR A 43 9.68 11.50 5.46
CA THR A 43 10.36 12.76 5.78
C THR A 43 9.43 13.96 5.70
N VAL A 44 8.16 13.72 5.37
CA VAL A 44 7.13 14.74 5.28
C VAL A 44 5.93 14.35 6.15
N PRO A 45 5.24 15.32 6.76
CA PRO A 45 4.03 15.04 7.52
C PRO A 45 2.90 14.50 6.63
N LEU A 46 2.22 13.44 7.11
CA LEU A 46 1.15 12.74 6.39
C LEU A 46 -0.08 12.54 7.28
N ARG A 47 -1.22 12.35 6.64
CA ARG A 47 -2.45 11.85 7.27
C ARG A 47 -2.53 10.35 7.03
N ILE A 48 -2.93 9.59 8.05
CA ILE A 48 -3.08 8.14 7.93
C ILE A 48 -4.55 7.77 7.93
N ASP A 49 -4.99 7.12 6.87
CA ASP A 49 -6.37 6.70 6.67
C ASP A 49 -6.37 5.29 6.07
N THR A 50 -6.46 4.27 6.92
CA THR A 50 -6.17 2.89 6.55
C THR A 50 -7.15 1.90 7.18
N GLY A 51 -7.09 0.63 6.79
CA GLY A 51 -7.87 -0.44 7.42
C GLY A 51 -7.28 -0.91 8.73
N LEU A 52 -5.94 -0.91 8.86
CA LEU A 52 -5.25 -1.43 10.04
C LEU A 52 -4.06 -0.55 10.40
N LEU A 53 -3.97 -0.15 11.67
CA LEU A 53 -2.82 0.56 12.23
C LEU A 53 -1.91 -0.37 13.02
N THR A 54 -0.62 -0.05 13.01
CA THR A 54 0.45 -0.80 13.67
C THR A 54 1.30 0.12 14.54
N ASP A 55 2.21 -0.43 15.34
CA ASP A 55 3.10 0.34 16.21
C ASP A 55 3.84 1.47 15.49
N ALA A 56 4.12 1.33 14.19
CA ALA A 56 4.82 2.35 13.41
C ALA A 56 4.09 3.71 13.36
N VAL A 57 2.76 3.78 13.59
CA VAL A 57 2.05 5.05 13.68
C VAL A 57 2.41 5.82 14.96
N VAL A 58 2.73 5.10 16.03
CA VAL A 58 3.18 5.71 17.29
C VAL A 58 4.54 6.38 17.11
N ASP A 59 5.45 5.70 16.40
CA ASP A 59 6.75 6.27 16.03
C ASP A 59 6.58 7.54 15.18
N MET A 60 5.67 7.49 14.20
CA MET A 60 5.35 8.60 13.33
C MET A 60 4.81 9.81 14.12
N ASP A 61 3.90 9.59 15.07
CA ASP A 61 3.35 10.64 15.95
C ASP A 61 4.43 11.27 16.83
N LYS A 62 5.27 10.44 17.47
CA LYS A 62 6.41 10.92 18.28
C LYS A 62 7.40 11.80 17.53
N HIS A 63 7.57 11.56 16.24
CA HIS A 63 8.45 12.35 15.37
C HIS A 63 7.75 13.57 14.73
N GLY A 64 6.47 13.83 15.05
CA GLY A 64 5.71 14.95 14.51
C GLY A 64 5.37 14.82 13.02
N MET A 65 5.37 13.59 12.49
CA MET A 65 5.07 13.30 11.09
C MET A 65 3.60 12.92 10.86
N LEU A 66 2.81 12.78 11.92
CA LEU A 66 1.39 12.49 11.84
C LEU A 66 0.57 13.79 11.86
N ILE A 67 -0.15 14.05 10.77
CA ILE A 67 -1.13 15.15 10.71
C ILE A 67 -2.50 14.58 11.06
N ASP A 68 -3.19 15.24 11.99
CA ASP A 68 -4.54 14.88 12.44
C ASP A 68 -4.61 13.48 13.08
N MET A 69 -5.80 13.16 13.58
CA MET A 69 -6.09 11.85 14.13
C MET A 69 -6.26 10.82 13.01
N PRO A 70 -5.52 9.71 13.00
CA PRO A 70 -5.66 8.70 11.97
C PRO A 70 -7.01 7.98 12.09
N SER A 71 -7.46 7.34 11.00
CA SER A 71 -8.60 6.44 11.03
C SER A 71 -8.22 5.03 10.62
N ALA A 72 -8.76 4.05 11.35
CA ALA A 72 -8.60 2.63 11.04
C ALA A 72 -9.78 1.80 11.52
N THR A 73 -9.94 0.61 10.94
CA THR A 73 -10.91 -0.38 11.44
C THR A 73 -10.31 -1.23 12.54
N TYR A 74 -9.02 -1.51 12.47
CA TYR A 74 -8.32 -2.41 13.39
C TYR A 74 -7.01 -1.82 13.88
N LEU A 75 -6.61 -2.23 15.09
CA LEU A 75 -5.27 -2.04 15.66
C LEU A 75 -4.59 -3.40 15.76
N PHE A 76 -3.33 -3.46 15.37
CA PHE A 76 -2.51 -4.67 15.51
C PHE A 76 -1.07 -4.31 15.87
N GLY A 77 -0.68 -4.53 17.11
CA GLY A 77 0.64 -4.17 17.60
C GLY A 77 0.89 -4.64 19.03
N THR A 78 1.77 -3.94 19.69
CA THR A 78 2.16 -4.13 21.10
C THR A 78 1.25 -3.31 22.03
N GLU A 79 1.45 -3.44 23.33
CA GLU A 79 0.75 -2.67 24.36
C GLU A 79 0.92 -1.16 24.13
N GLU A 80 2.09 -0.72 23.65
CA GLU A 80 2.35 0.68 23.34
C GLU A 80 1.36 1.29 22.32
N LEU A 81 0.97 0.53 21.29
CA LEU A 81 -0.05 0.97 20.34
C LEU A 81 -1.41 1.14 21.00
N TYR A 82 -1.80 0.21 21.85
CA TYR A 82 -3.11 0.26 22.53
C TYR A 82 -3.15 1.37 23.57
N ASP A 83 -2.09 1.58 24.34
CA ASP A 83 -1.96 2.69 25.28
C ASP A 83 -1.99 4.04 24.56
N TRP A 84 -1.27 4.14 23.44
CA TRP A 84 -1.29 5.35 22.61
C TRP A 84 -2.66 5.63 22.04
N ALA A 85 -3.42 4.61 21.66
CA ALA A 85 -4.74 4.73 21.05
C ALA A 85 -5.87 4.95 22.06
N ASP A 86 -5.64 4.68 23.36
CA ASP A 86 -6.68 4.77 24.39
C ASP A 86 -7.30 6.17 24.46
N GLY A 87 -8.62 6.23 24.51
CA GLY A 87 -9.39 7.48 24.53
C GLY A 87 -9.39 8.28 23.21
N LYS A 88 -8.66 7.87 22.20
CA LYS A 88 -8.62 8.54 20.89
C LYS A 88 -9.70 7.99 19.93
N PRO A 89 -10.39 8.84 19.17
CA PRO A 89 -11.46 8.41 18.26
C PRO A 89 -10.90 7.85 16.92
N ILE A 90 -10.00 6.86 16.99
CA ILE A 90 -9.30 6.28 15.84
C ILE A 90 -10.15 5.23 15.13
N LEU A 91 -10.79 4.35 15.93
CA LEU A 91 -11.50 3.21 15.37
C LEU A 91 -12.83 3.63 14.72
N ARG A 92 -13.02 3.15 13.50
CA ARG A 92 -14.22 3.39 12.67
C ARG A 92 -14.71 2.08 12.07
N GLY A 93 -16.01 2.05 11.74
CA GLY A 93 -16.57 0.94 10.98
C GLY A 93 -16.00 0.85 9.56
N ILE A 94 -16.15 -0.31 8.95
CA ILE A 94 -15.71 -0.58 7.57
C ILE A 94 -16.42 0.33 6.55
N ASP A 95 -17.68 0.65 6.82
CA ASP A 95 -18.51 1.60 6.07
C ASP A 95 -17.90 3.02 6.01
N TYR A 96 -17.03 3.36 6.95
CA TYR A 96 -16.27 4.61 6.96
C TYR A 96 -14.89 4.43 6.33
N THR A 97 -14.11 3.45 6.79
CA THR A 97 -12.69 3.29 6.38
C THR A 97 -12.52 2.82 4.94
N HIS A 98 -13.55 2.18 4.35
CA HIS A 98 -13.54 1.68 2.97
C HIS A 98 -14.52 2.43 2.05
N ASP A 99 -15.08 3.57 2.50
CA ASP A 99 -15.93 4.40 1.65
C ASP A 99 -15.11 5.11 0.57
N LEU A 100 -15.27 4.67 -0.68
CA LEU A 100 -14.56 5.19 -1.83
C LEU A 100 -14.78 6.69 -2.03
N THR A 101 -16.01 7.17 -1.82
CA THR A 101 -16.36 8.59 -1.98
C THR A 101 -15.64 9.45 -0.95
N ARG A 102 -15.63 9.02 0.30
CA ARG A 102 -14.91 9.69 1.38
C ARG A 102 -13.40 9.68 1.13
N LEU A 103 -12.85 8.53 0.77
CA LEU A 103 -11.42 8.36 0.51
C LEU A 103 -10.96 9.18 -0.70
N ALA A 104 -11.75 9.23 -1.76
CA ALA A 104 -11.41 10.01 -2.94
C ALA A 104 -11.59 11.52 -2.79
N SER A 105 -12.26 11.99 -1.72
CA SER A 105 -12.51 13.40 -1.47
C SER A 105 -11.34 14.09 -0.72
N ARG A 106 -11.24 15.42 -0.84
CA ARG A 106 -10.30 16.30 -0.13
C ARG A 106 -8.84 16.14 -0.58
N GLU A 107 -7.92 15.94 0.39
CA GLU A 107 -6.48 15.79 0.13
C GLU A 107 -6.18 14.57 -0.74
N PRO A 108 -5.08 14.60 -1.52
CA PRO A 108 -4.69 13.43 -2.31
C PRO A 108 -4.64 12.15 -1.47
N PHE A 109 -5.31 11.11 -1.96
CA PHE A 109 -5.30 9.80 -1.30
C PHE A 109 -4.33 8.88 -2.03
N VAL A 110 -3.30 8.44 -1.32
CA VAL A 110 -2.28 7.52 -1.84
C VAL A 110 -2.46 6.17 -1.17
N ALA A 111 -2.79 5.16 -1.96
CA ALA A 111 -2.88 3.77 -1.50
C ALA A 111 -1.62 3.01 -1.89
N VAL A 112 -0.91 2.47 -0.89
CA VAL A 112 0.29 1.66 -1.10
C VAL A 112 0.01 0.25 -0.65
N ASN A 113 -0.05 -0.65 -1.60
CA ASN A 113 -0.31 -2.06 -1.37
C ASN A 113 0.77 -2.92 -2.00
N THR A 114 0.83 -4.20 -1.64
CA THR A 114 1.77 -5.15 -2.20
C THR A 114 1.06 -6.17 -3.10
N ALA A 115 1.80 -7.10 -3.67
CA ALA A 115 1.26 -8.19 -4.49
C ALA A 115 1.99 -9.51 -4.19
N ILE A 116 1.30 -10.63 -4.42
CA ILE A 116 1.91 -11.96 -4.51
C ILE A 116 2.24 -12.26 -5.97
N GLU A 117 1.34 -11.87 -6.88
CA GLU A 117 1.52 -12.01 -8.32
C GLU A 117 1.03 -10.76 -9.04
N ILE A 118 1.72 -10.38 -10.10
CA ILE A 118 1.34 -9.31 -11.03
C ILE A 118 1.44 -9.91 -12.44
N ASP A 119 0.42 -9.69 -13.29
CA ASP A 119 0.51 -10.08 -14.68
C ASP A 119 1.08 -8.94 -15.57
N PRO A 120 1.41 -9.20 -16.86
CA PRO A 120 1.99 -8.18 -17.72
C PRO A 120 1.05 -7.01 -18.06
N PHE A 121 -0.22 -7.06 -17.69
CA PHE A 121 -1.18 -5.96 -17.88
C PHE A 121 -1.37 -5.13 -16.61
N GLY A 122 -0.85 -5.60 -15.47
CA GLY A 122 -0.94 -4.95 -14.17
C GLY A 122 -2.16 -5.39 -13.35
N GLN A 123 -2.73 -6.56 -13.65
CA GLN A 123 -3.66 -7.21 -12.73
C GLN A 123 -2.88 -7.75 -11.53
N VAL A 124 -3.46 -7.69 -10.35
CA VAL A 124 -2.79 -8.01 -9.09
C VAL A 124 -3.55 -9.11 -8.35
N ASN A 125 -2.81 -10.10 -7.84
CA ASN A 125 -3.28 -11.10 -6.91
C ASN A 125 -2.53 -10.96 -5.57
N VAL A 126 -3.29 -10.82 -4.47
CA VAL A 126 -2.77 -10.66 -3.10
C VAL A 126 -3.14 -11.82 -2.17
N GLU A 127 -3.84 -12.83 -2.66
CA GLU A 127 -4.45 -13.85 -1.81
C GLU A 127 -3.64 -15.14 -1.71
N GLY A 128 -2.79 -15.44 -2.69
CA GLY A 128 -2.00 -16.67 -2.68
C GLY A 128 -1.35 -17.01 -4.00
N ARG A 129 -0.79 -18.20 -4.08
CA ARG A 129 -0.18 -18.73 -5.31
C ARG A 129 -0.67 -20.17 -5.53
N GLY A 130 -1.30 -20.44 -6.67
CA GLY A 130 -1.95 -21.72 -6.95
C GLY A 130 -2.96 -22.08 -5.84
N GLU A 131 -2.86 -23.28 -5.29
CA GLU A 131 -3.72 -23.74 -4.20
C GLU A 131 -3.36 -23.13 -2.83
N LYS A 132 -2.16 -22.56 -2.67
CA LYS A 132 -1.69 -22.03 -1.39
C LYS A 132 -2.27 -20.66 -1.13
N VAL A 133 -3.18 -20.55 -0.16
CA VAL A 133 -3.69 -19.29 0.38
C VAL A 133 -2.65 -18.69 1.34
N VAL A 134 -2.38 -17.39 1.21
CA VAL A 134 -1.46 -16.62 2.07
C VAL A 134 -2.23 -15.62 2.91
N GLY A 135 -3.28 -15.01 2.35
CA GLY A 135 -4.10 -14.00 3.01
C GLY A 135 -5.44 -13.82 2.32
N GLY A 136 -6.22 -12.87 2.80
CA GLY A 136 -7.47 -12.45 2.18
C GLY A 136 -7.30 -11.17 1.38
N ILE A 137 -8.27 -10.86 0.54
CA ILE A 137 -8.29 -9.65 -0.29
C ILE A 137 -8.28 -8.37 0.54
N GLY A 138 -8.94 -8.38 1.71
CA GLY A 138 -9.08 -7.21 2.58
C GLY A 138 -9.70 -6.02 1.83
N GLY A 139 -9.26 -4.81 2.20
CA GLY A 139 -9.66 -3.56 1.53
C GLY A 139 -8.80 -3.18 0.34
N HIS A 140 -7.93 -4.07 -0.15
CA HIS A 140 -7.00 -3.76 -1.25
C HIS A 140 -7.69 -3.15 -2.49
N PRO A 141 -8.78 -3.73 -3.04
CA PRO A 141 -9.47 -3.15 -4.20
C PRO A 141 -10.12 -1.80 -3.88
N ASP A 142 -10.74 -1.63 -2.69
CA ASP A 142 -11.41 -0.40 -2.31
C ASP A 142 -10.41 0.77 -2.24
N TYR A 143 -9.27 0.56 -1.62
CA TYR A 143 -8.23 1.57 -1.51
C TYR A 143 -7.58 1.90 -2.85
N CYS A 144 -7.30 0.91 -3.70
CA CYS A 144 -6.77 1.14 -5.03
C CYS A 144 -7.75 1.96 -5.89
N ALA A 145 -9.04 1.60 -5.91
CA ALA A 145 -10.07 2.32 -6.63
C ALA A 145 -10.23 3.76 -6.10
N ALA A 146 -10.28 3.94 -4.78
CA ALA A 146 -10.40 5.27 -4.17
C ALA A 146 -9.20 6.17 -4.48
N ALA A 147 -7.97 5.64 -4.42
CA ALA A 147 -6.76 6.38 -4.74
C ALA A 147 -6.74 6.85 -6.19
N ARG A 148 -7.16 5.99 -7.12
CA ARG A 148 -7.28 6.33 -8.54
C ARG A 148 -8.36 7.39 -8.79
N MET A 149 -9.44 7.40 -8.03
CA MET A 149 -10.52 8.40 -8.14
C MET A 149 -10.14 9.74 -7.47
N SER A 150 -9.21 9.75 -6.54
CA SER A 150 -8.81 10.93 -5.79
C SER A 150 -8.04 11.91 -6.68
N HIS A 151 -8.38 13.19 -6.62
CA HIS A 151 -7.63 14.23 -7.34
C HIS A 151 -6.20 14.32 -6.80
N GLY A 152 -5.20 14.05 -7.65
CA GLY A 152 -3.79 13.97 -7.24
C GLY A 152 -3.44 12.71 -6.45
N GLY A 153 -4.37 11.77 -6.30
CA GLY A 153 -4.13 10.49 -5.65
C GLY A 153 -3.35 9.50 -6.53
N LEU A 154 -2.89 8.42 -5.93
CA LEU A 154 -2.12 7.37 -6.61
C LEU A 154 -2.41 6.00 -6.00
N SER A 155 -2.72 5.03 -6.86
CA SER A 155 -2.76 3.61 -6.52
C SER A 155 -1.42 2.96 -6.84
N ILE A 156 -0.65 2.63 -5.82
CA ILE A 156 0.72 2.11 -5.92
C ILE A 156 0.75 0.65 -5.49
N ILE A 157 1.24 -0.20 -6.36
CA ILE A 157 1.61 -1.58 -6.03
C ILE A 157 3.12 -1.62 -5.85
N ALA A 158 3.57 -1.84 -4.61
CA ALA A 158 4.98 -1.86 -4.27
C ALA A 158 5.40 -3.27 -3.84
N VAL A 159 6.34 -3.84 -4.56
CA VAL A 159 6.84 -5.20 -4.35
C VAL A 159 8.35 -5.25 -4.54
N PRO A 160 9.09 -6.08 -3.81
CA PRO A 160 10.46 -6.39 -4.16
C PRO A 160 10.55 -6.98 -5.57
N SER A 161 11.60 -6.65 -6.31
CA SER A 161 11.83 -7.21 -7.66
C SER A 161 11.90 -8.74 -7.66
N THR A 162 12.33 -9.31 -6.52
CA THR A 162 12.33 -10.75 -6.27
C THR A 162 11.90 -11.06 -4.83
N VAL A 163 11.14 -12.13 -4.67
CA VAL A 163 10.72 -12.69 -3.37
C VAL A 163 11.16 -14.15 -3.31
N ASN A 164 12.03 -14.51 -2.37
CA ASN A 164 12.60 -15.86 -2.26
C ASN A 164 13.22 -16.36 -3.59
N GLY A 165 13.89 -15.48 -4.34
CA GLY A 165 14.52 -15.79 -5.62
C GLY A 165 13.56 -15.89 -6.82
N HIS A 166 12.28 -15.54 -6.65
CA HIS A 166 11.29 -15.57 -7.72
C HIS A 166 10.72 -14.18 -7.97
N SER A 167 10.50 -13.83 -9.25
CA SER A 167 9.80 -12.63 -9.63
C SER A 167 8.30 -12.71 -9.22
N PRO A 168 7.70 -11.62 -8.73
CA PRO A 168 6.26 -11.54 -8.59
C PRO A 168 5.55 -11.36 -9.94
N LEU A 169 6.25 -10.99 -11.00
CA LEU A 169 5.71 -10.96 -12.36
C LEU A 169 5.52 -12.39 -12.87
N VAL A 170 4.29 -12.70 -13.28
CA VAL A 170 3.88 -13.98 -13.87
C VAL A 170 3.19 -13.76 -15.21
N ASP A 171 3.26 -14.72 -16.12
CA ASP A 171 2.58 -14.60 -17.43
C ASP A 171 1.06 -14.54 -17.27
N GLN A 172 0.52 -15.27 -16.29
CA GLN A 172 -0.89 -15.33 -15.94
C GLN A 172 -1.03 -15.53 -14.43
N LEU A 173 -1.95 -14.78 -13.81
CA LEU A 173 -2.26 -14.96 -12.38
C LEU A 173 -2.74 -16.38 -12.12
N SER A 174 -2.22 -17.00 -11.06
CA SER A 174 -2.64 -18.35 -10.64
C SER A 174 -3.98 -18.37 -9.89
N ARG A 175 -4.51 -17.20 -9.54
CA ARG A 175 -5.79 -16.99 -8.85
C ARG A 175 -6.53 -15.81 -9.49
N PRO A 176 -7.83 -15.60 -9.19
CA PRO A 176 -8.55 -14.40 -9.62
C PRO A 176 -7.80 -13.11 -9.24
N ALA A 177 -7.91 -12.08 -10.08
CA ALA A 177 -7.37 -10.77 -9.77
C ALA A 177 -8.07 -10.19 -8.53
N SER A 178 -7.28 -9.84 -7.51
CA SER A 178 -7.77 -9.11 -6.34
C SER A 178 -7.98 -7.63 -6.67
N THR A 179 -7.14 -7.06 -7.54
CA THR A 179 -7.28 -5.69 -8.05
C THR A 179 -7.10 -5.70 -9.56
N PRO A 180 -8.05 -5.12 -10.31
CA PRO A 180 -7.99 -5.07 -11.75
C PRO A 180 -6.93 -4.07 -12.23
N ALA A 181 -6.41 -4.31 -13.45
CA ALA A 181 -5.33 -3.51 -14.03
C ALA A 181 -5.63 -2.01 -14.10
N HIS A 182 -6.88 -1.60 -14.29
CA HIS A 182 -7.26 -0.18 -14.39
C HIS A 182 -7.23 0.56 -13.05
N ASP A 183 -7.16 -0.13 -11.92
CA ASP A 183 -7.03 0.46 -10.59
C ASP A 183 -5.57 0.48 -10.09
N VAL A 184 -4.60 0.26 -10.97
CA VAL A 184 -3.16 0.35 -10.69
C VAL A 184 -2.54 1.47 -11.50
N ASP A 185 -2.03 2.50 -10.82
CA ASP A 185 -1.33 3.64 -11.43
C ASP A 185 0.16 3.42 -11.55
N LEU A 186 0.80 2.94 -10.47
CA LEU A 186 2.24 2.69 -10.41
C LEU A 186 2.52 1.28 -9.93
N ILE A 187 3.54 0.65 -10.52
CA ILE A 187 4.21 -0.50 -9.91
C ILE A 187 5.63 -0.04 -9.54
N VAL A 188 6.01 -0.25 -8.28
CA VAL A 188 7.30 0.21 -7.72
C VAL A 188 8.07 -0.98 -7.19
N THR A 189 9.36 -1.06 -7.52
CA THR A 189 10.33 -1.97 -6.92
C THR A 189 11.45 -1.15 -6.26
N GLU A 190 12.34 -1.80 -5.52
CA GLU A 190 13.53 -1.16 -4.96
C GLU A 190 14.48 -0.61 -6.04
N SER A 191 14.35 -1.08 -7.29
CA SER A 191 15.23 -0.73 -8.41
C SER A 191 14.61 0.29 -9.38
N GLY A 192 13.28 0.50 -9.33
CA GLY A 192 12.62 1.39 -10.28
C GLY A 192 11.10 1.40 -10.15
N HIS A 193 10.46 1.98 -11.16
CA HIS A 193 9.00 2.02 -11.21
C HIS A 193 8.48 1.95 -12.64
N ALA A 194 7.25 1.52 -12.80
CA ALA A 194 6.46 1.60 -14.03
C ALA A 194 5.26 2.50 -13.80
N ASP A 195 5.20 3.66 -14.46
CA ASP A 195 4.03 4.54 -14.47
C ASP A 195 3.07 4.07 -15.57
N LEU A 196 1.92 3.60 -15.15
CA LEU A 196 0.92 2.97 -16.04
C LEU A 196 -0.22 3.94 -16.43
N ARG A 197 -0.19 5.17 -15.92
CA ARG A 197 -1.22 6.17 -16.23
C ARG A 197 -1.14 6.60 -17.68
N GLY A 198 -2.27 6.60 -18.37
CA GLY A 198 -2.34 6.94 -19.79
C GLY A 198 -1.70 5.92 -20.75
N ALA A 199 -1.10 4.85 -20.24
CA ALA A 199 -0.49 3.82 -21.06
C ALA A 199 -1.55 2.88 -21.66
N ASP A 200 -1.42 2.58 -22.94
CA ASP A 200 -2.18 1.50 -23.57
C ASP A 200 -1.69 0.11 -23.14
N TRP A 201 -2.42 -0.94 -23.52
CA TRP A 201 -2.08 -2.30 -23.09
C TRP A 201 -0.69 -2.77 -23.55
N SER A 202 -0.24 -2.36 -24.72
CA SER A 202 1.10 -2.68 -25.22
C SER A 202 2.17 -1.94 -24.45
N GLN A 203 1.92 -0.68 -24.11
CA GLN A 203 2.82 0.14 -23.30
C GLN A 203 2.90 -0.40 -21.87
N ARG A 204 1.75 -0.72 -21.24
CA ARG A 204 1.72 -1.32 -19.90
C ARG A 204 2.57 -2.58 -19.84
N ARG A 205 2.37 -3.50 -20.80
CA ARG A 205 3.14 -4.74 -20.88
C ARG A 205 4.63 -4.49 -20.97
N ARG A 206 5.08 -3.55 -21.81
CA ARG A 206 6.50 -3.22 -21.93
C ARG A 206 7.06 -2.64 -20.61
N LEU A 207 6.37 -1.64 -20.04
CA LEU A 207 6.80 -0.98 -18.81
C LEU A 207 6.95 -1.98 -17.66
N ILE A 208 5.94 -2.83 -17.46
CA ILE A 208 5.94 -3.84 -16.40
C ILE A 208 7.06 -4.87 -16.65
N THR A 209 7.16 -5.42 -17.86
CA THR A 209 8.18 -6.42 -18.16
C THR A 209 9.59 -5.87 -17.98
N THR A 210 9.84 -4.63 -18.41
CA THR A 210 11.17 -3.99 -18.25
C THR A 210 11.52 -3.75 -16.78
N LEU A 211 10.53 -3.46 -15.92
CA LEU A 211 10.77 -3.23 -14.49
C LEU A 211 11.29 -4.48 -13.76
N PHE A 212 10.95 -5.67 -14.23
CA PHE A 212 11.34 -6.95 -13.61
C PHE A 212 12.44 -7.70 -14.34
N GLN A 213 13.09 -7.09 -15.35
CA GLN A 213 14.30 -7.60 -16.01
C GLN A 213 15.57 -7.12 -15.32
#